data_abe110e6b52391699e281ed2d5abd0c1
#
_entry.id   abe110e6b52391699e281ed2d5abd0c1
#
_cell.length_a   1.000
_cell.length_b   1.000
_cell.length_c   1.000
_cell.angle_alpha   90.00
_cell.angle_beta   90.00
_cell.angle_gamma   90.00
#
_symmetry.space_group_name_H-M   'P 1'
#
loop_
_entity.id
_entity.type
_entity.pdbx_description
1 polymer ?
#
loop_
_entity_poly.entity_id
_entity_poly.type
_entity_poly.pdbx_seq_one_letter_code
_entity_poly.pdbx_strand_id
1 'polypeptide(L)'
;MWTPTTRRQYSRDGLRYETDLTDAEWALIEPLLPEPRARGRPRCWSTREILNGIFYVLRGGIAWRLLPSDLPPKSTVFRWFSLWRDTGLFETINHLLVMADRERVGREASPTAAVLDSQSVKTTESGGPRGYDAGKKVKGRKR
;
A
#
# COMPACT_ATOMS: atom_id res chain seq x y z
N MET A 1 -3.52 -4.36 -24.22
CA MET A 1 -2.80 -5.67 -24.35
C MET A 1 -1.34 -5.47 -23.94
N TRP A 2 -0.74 -6.38 -23.18
CA TRP A 2 0.65 -6.28 -22.74
C TRP A 2 1.61 -6.55 -23.91
N THR A 3 2.41 -5.54 -24.27
CA THR A 3 3.46 -5.67 -25.28
C THR A 3 4.73 -6.27 -24.69
N PRO A 4 5.67 -6.80 -25.49
CA PRO A 4 6.98 -7.25 -24.99
C PRO A 4 7.76 -6.16 -24.25
N THR A 5 7.64 -4.90 -24.66
CA THR A 5 8.24 -3.74 -24.00
C THR A 5 7.62 -3.51 -22.61
N THR A 6 6.29 -3.52 -22.53
CA THR A 6 5.56 -3.38 -21.27
C THR A 6 5.90 -4.53 -20.30
N ARG A 7 5.98 -5.79 -20.81
CA ARG A 7 6.36 -6.94 -19.98
C ARG A 7 7.75 -6.77 -19.38
N ARG A 8 8.74 -6.32 -20.16
CA ARG A 8 10.09 -6.06 -19.66
C ARG A 8 10.12 -4.92 -18.62
N GLN A 9 9.39 -3.85 -18.88
CA GLN A 9 9.32 -2.69 -17.98
C GLN A 9 8.76 -3.04 -16.60
N TYR A 10 7.80 -3.96 -16.55
CA TYR A 10 7.15 -4.41 -15.32
C TYR A 10 7.62 -5.80 -14.86
N SER A 11 8.68 -6.35 -15.48
CA SER A 11 9.26 -7.61 -15.02
C SER A 11 9.83 -7.46 -13.62
N ARG A 12 9.60 -8.48 -12.82
CA ARG A 12 10.15 -8.64 -11.47
C ARG A 12 11.18 -9.77 -11.41
N ASP A 13 11.66 -10.19 -12.59
CA ASP A 13 12.70 -11.19 -12.70
C ASP A 13 13.97 -10.71 -11.98
N GLY A 14 14.58 -11.60 -11.20
CA GLY A 14 15.78 -11.30 -10.42
C GLY A 14 15.53 -10.71 -9.03
N LEU A 15 14.28 -10.38 -8.66
CA LEU A 15 13.94 -10.04 -7.27
C LEU A 15 13.86 -11.33 -6.43
N ARG A 16 14.25 -11.25 -5.16
CA ARG A 16 14.09 -12.36 -4.20
C ARG A 16 12.63 -12.78 -4.08
N TYR A 17 11.72 -11.80 -3.98
CA TYR A 17 10.27 -11.97 -3.98
C TYR A 17 9.64 -10.99 -4.97
N GLU A 18 8.56 -11.40 -5.62
CA GLU A 18 7.79 -10.51 -6.52
C GLU A 18 7.22 -9.26 -5.82
N THR A 19 7.21 -9.28 -4.48
CA THR A 19 6.77 -8.16 -3.65
C THR A 19 7.87 -7.19 -3.31
N ASP A 20 9.14 -7.53 -3.55
CA ASP A 20 10.28 -6.68 -3.26
C ASP A 20 10.28 -5.43 -4.15
N LEU A 21 10.75 -4.32 -3.62
CA LEU A 21 10.92 -3.08 -4.38
C LEU A 21 12.02 -3.23 -5.43
N THR A 22 11.71 -2.87 -6.67
CA THR A 22 12.74 -2.65 -7.69
C THR A 22 13.58 -1.43 -7.33
N ASP A 23 14.75 -1.26 -7.96
CA ASP A 23 15.59 -0.08 -7.72
C ASP A 23 14.89 1.21 -8.15
N ALA A 24 14.10 1.17 -9.23
CA ALA A 24 13.31 2.31 -9.68
C ALA A 24 12.21 2.68 -8.67
N GLU A 25 11.49 1.70 -8.13
CA GLU A 25 10.48 1.94 -7.08
C GLU A 25 11.13 2.46 -5.80
N TRP A 26 12.29 1.91 -5.42
CA TRP A 26 13.03 2.38 -4.26
C TRP A 26 13.47 3.84 -4.41
N ALA A 27 14.03 4.22 -5.55
CA ALA A 27 14.46 5.59 -5.83
C ALA A 27 13.32 6.62 -5.73
N LEU A 28 12.07 6.22 -6.00
CA LEU A 28 10.90 7.09 -5.83
C LEU A 28 10.48 7.25 -4.37
N ILE A 29 10.65 6.20 -3.56
CA ILE A 29 10.16 6.16 -2.18
C ILE A 29 11.20 6.66 -1.18
N GLU A 30 12.47 6.35 -1.42
CA GLU A 30 13.57 6.69 -0.50
C GLU A 30 13.59 8.16 -0.05
N PRO A 31 13.44 9.16 -0.95
CA PRO A 31 13.45 10.56 -0.55
C PRO A 31 12.26 10.98 0.32
N LEU A 32 11.18 10.20 0.32
CA LEU A 32 9.96 10.47 1.07
C LEU A 32 9.98 9.86 2.48
N LEU A 33 10.99 9.03 2.77
CA LEU A 33 11.12 8.36 4.05
C LEU A 33 11.86 9.23 5.06
N PRO A 34 11.50 9.14 6.35
CA PRO A 34 12.22 9.88 7.39
C PRO A 34 13.65 9.37 7.52
N GLU A 35 14.57 10.31 7.63
CA GLU A 35 15.99 9.99 7.85
C GLU A 35 16.22 9.15 9.11
N PRO A 36 17.24 8.29 9.11
CA PRO A 36 17.63 7.56 10.31
C PRO A 36 18.00 8.52 11.43
N ARG A 37 17.53 8.27 12.63
CA ARG A 37 17.90 9.08 13.79
C ARG A 37 19.42 9.04 14.00
N ALA A 38 20.04 10.21 14.18
CA ALA A 38 21.47 10.34 14.44
C ALA A 38 21.90 9.74 15.80
N ARG A 39 20.96 9.59 16.74
CA ARG A 39 21.22 9.08 18.10
C ARG A 39 20.45 7.78 18.34
N GLY A 40 21.06 6.86 19.12
CA GLY A 40 20.50 5.58 19.51
C GLY A 40 21.20 4.40 18.85
N ARG A 41 20.67 3.18 19.10
CA ARG A 41 21.24 1.96 18.51
C ARG A 41 21.04 1.99 16.98
N PRO A 42 22.12 1.79 16.20
CA PRO A 42 22.03 1.71 14.74
C PRO A 42 21.01 0.64 14.29
N ARG A 43 20.35 0.90 13.16
CA ARG A 43 19.46 -0.10 12.55
C ARG A 43 20.30 -1.26 12.01
N CYS A 44 19.93 -2.48 12.35
CA CYS A 44 20.54 -3.70 11.79
C CYS A 44 20.05 -4.00 10.38
N TRP A 45 18.88 -3.48 10.00
CA TRP A 45 18.24 -3.70 8.72
C TRP A 45 18.03 -2.38 7.98
N SER A 46 18.26 -2.38 6.68
CA SER A 46 18.00 -1.21 5.85
C SER A 46 16.49 -0.91 5.80
N THR A 47 16.14 0.34 5.55
CA THR A 47 14.74 0.75 5.43
C THR A 47 14.06 0.05 4.25
N ARG A 48 14.80 -0.19 3.15
CA ARG A 48 14.31 -0.94 2.00
C ARG A 48 13.91 -2.38 2.38
N GLU A 49 14.74 -3.09 3.15
CA GLU A 49 14.40 -4.45 3.60
C GLU A 49 13.19 -4.48 4.52
N ILE A 50 13.05 -3.48 5.38
CA ILE A 50 11.84 -3.35 6.23
C ILE A 50 10.59 -3.15 5.38
N LEU A 51 10.66 -2.29 4.34
CA LEU A 51 9.56 -2.09 3.40
C LEU A 51 9.25 -3.34 2.58
N ASN A 52 10.27 -4.08 2.11
CA ASN A 52 10.09 -5.35 1.44
C ASN A 52 9.32 -6.34 2.32
N GLY A 53 9.66 -6.42 3.61
CA GLY A 53 8.92 -7.22 4.58
C GLY A 53 7.47 -6.78 4.77
N ILE A 54 7.22 -5.47 4.82
CA ILE A 54 5.85 -4.92 4.90
C ILE A 54 5.06 -5.29 3.64
N PHE A 55 5.62 -5.07 2.45
CA PHE A 55 4.93 -5.38 1.19
C PHE A 55 4.69 -6.88 1.02
N TYR A 56 5.62 -7.71 1.47
CA TYR A 56 5.43 -9.16 1.45
C TYR A 56 4.17 -9.57 2.23
N VAL A 57 3.99 -9.03 3.43
CA VAL A 57 2.80 -9.32 4.25
C VAL A 57 1.53 -8.72 3.65
N LEU A 58 1.57 -7.45 3.24
CA LEU A 58 0.38 -6.75 2.75
C LEU A 58 -0.12 -7.29 1.42
N ARG A 59 0.78 -7.60 0.48
CA ARG A 59 0.40 -8.17 -0.83
C ARG A 59 0.02 -9.64 -0.75
N GLY A 60 0.71 -10.39 0.12
CA GLY A 60 0.41 -11.81 0.33
C GLY A 60 -0.81 -12.06 1.22
N GLY A 61 -1.30 -11.06 1.95
CA GLY A 61 -2.40 -11.21 2.90
C GLY A 61 -2.10 -12.22 4.03
N ILE A 62 -0.82 -12.46 4.32
CA ILE A 62 -0.39 -13.47 5.28
C ILE A 62 -0.32 -12.90 6.72
N ALA A 63 -0.35 -13.80 7.70
CA ALA A 63 -0.08 -13.41 9.07
C ALA A 63 1.39 -13.00 9.26
N TRP A 64 1.67 -11.95 10.05
CA TRP A 64 3.02 -11.46 10.35
C TRP A 64 3.99 -12.56 10.82
N ARG A 65 3.48 -13.57 11.51
CA ARG A 65 4.29 -14.71 11.99
C ARG A 65 4.82 -15.62 10.89
N LEU A 66 4.26 -15.52 9.68
CA LEU A 66 4.66 -16.31 8.51
C LEU A 66 5.68 -15.60 7.62
N LEU A 67 6.20 -14.44 8.07
CA LEU A 67 7.25 -13.73 7.35
C LEU A 67 8.48 -14.62 7.22
N PRO A 68 9.05 -14.78 6.00
CA PRO A 68 10.25 -15.57 5.77
C PRO A 68 11.45 -15.11 6.60
N SER A 69 12.33 -16.04 6.94
CA SER A 69 13.49 -15.81 7.82
C SER A 69 14.62 -15.00 7.16
N ASP A 70 14.64 -14.91 5.83
CA ASP A 70 15.57 -14.11 5.03
C ASP A 70 15.14 -12.63 4.89
N LEU A 71 13.94 -12.29 5.39
CA LEU A 71 13.49 -10.93 5.63
C LEU A 71 13.75 -10.50 7.08
N PRO A 72 13.67 -9.19 7.40
CA PRO A 72 13.83 -8.73 8.78
C PRO A 72 12.83 -9.41 9.72
N PRO A 73 13.20 -9.67 11.00
CA PRO A 73 12.32 -10.33 11.95
C PRO A 73 10.94 -9.68 12.04
N LYS A 74 9.89 -10.48 12.15
CA LYS A 74 8.49 -10.04 12.21
C LYS A 74 8.24 -8.90 13.20
N SER A 75 8.90 -8.94 14.36
CA SER A 75 8.76 -7.89 15.39
C SER A 75 9.33 -6.54 14.91
N THR A 76 10.43 -6.57 14.15
CA THR A 76 11.03 -5.37 13.56
C THR A 76 10.11 -4.81 12.49
N VAL A 77 9.66 -5.65 11.54
CA VAL A 77 8.79 -5.23 10.43
C VAL A 77 7.46 -4.69 10.97
N PHE A 78 6.81 -5.40 11.89
CA PHE A 78 5.54 -4.97 12.49
C PHE A 78 5.67 -3.66 13.26
N ARG A 79 6.76 -3.48 14.02
CA ARG A 79 7.03 -2.23 14.74
C ARG A 79 7.12 -1.04 13.81
N TRP A 80 7.86 -1.17 12.70
CA TRP A 80 7.99 -0.09 11.72
C TRP A 80 6.69 0.15 10.96
N PHE A 81 5.98 -0.91 10.58
CA PHE A 81 4.65 -0.79 10.00
C PHE A 81 3.69 -0.01 10.89
N SER A 82 3.61 -0.37 12.18
CA SER A 82 2.73 0.32 13.14
C SER A 82 3.14 1.78 13.32
N LEU A 83 4.45 2.05 13.47
CA LEU A 83 4.94 3.42 13.61
C LEU A 83 4.60 4.28 12.39
N TRP A 84 4.85 3.79 11.19
CA TRP A 84 4.61 4.55 9.96
C TRP A 84 3.11 4.71 9.64
N ARG A 85 2.29 3.72 9.98
CA ARG A 85 0.83 3.83 9.93
C ARG A 85 0.33 4.91 10.90
N ASP A 86 0.74 4.82 12.16
CA ASP A 86 0.24 5.69 13.22
C ASP A 86 0.73 7.16 13.07
N THR A 87 1.84 7.36 12.36
CA THR A 87 2.34 8.71 11.99
C THR A 87 1.77 9.24 10.67
N GLY A 88 0.93 8.49 9.96
CA GLY A 88 0.36 8.90 8.67
C GLY A 88 1.37 8.92 7.51
N LEU A 89 2.52 8.25 7.66
CA LEU A 89 3.57 8.28 6.63
C LEU A 89 3.10 7.62 5.33
N PHE A 90 2.37 6.50 5.41
CA PHE A 90 1.88 5.82 4.21
C PHE A 90 0.89 6.67 3.43
N GLU A 91 0.00 7.38 4.12
CA GLU A 91 -0.95 8.31 3.50
C GLU A 91 -0.23 9.47 2.83
N THR A 92 0.79 10.02 3.47
CA THR A 92 1.62 11.09 2.92
C THR A 92 2.36 10.64 1.66
N ILE A 93 3.02 9.47 1.70
CA ILE A 93 3.73 8.91 0.54
C ILE A 93 2.75 8.65 -0.60
N ASN A 94 1.61 8.01 -0.32
CA ASN A 94 0.60 7.74 -1.33
C ASN A 94 0.08 9.03 -1.98
N HIS A 95 -0.20 10.05 -1.18
CA HIS A 95 -0.63 11.35 -1.68
C HIS A 95 0.39 11.97 -2.63
N LEU A 96 1.66 12.03 -2.22
CA LEU A 96 2.74 12.60 -3.03
C LEU A 96 2.96 11.83 -4.33
N LEU A 97 2.94 10.49 -4.29
CA LEU A 97 3.09 9.65 -5.47
C LEU A 97 1.91 9.83 -6.45
N VAL A 98 0.69 9.92 -5.94
CA VAL A 98 -0.49 10.19 -6.78
C VAL A 98 -0.40 11.55 -7.46
N MET A 99 0.02 12.59 -6.73
CA MET A 99 0.23 13.93 -7.31
C MET A 99 1.29 13.89 -8.41
N ALA A 100 2.44 13.30 -8.15
CA ALA A 100 3.53 13.19 -9.12
C ALA A 100 3.13 12.39 -10.37
N ASP A 101 2.39 11.28 -10.21
CA ASP A 101 1.91 10.50 -11.35
C ASP A 101 0.87 11.24 -12.19
N ARG A 102 -0.01 12.02 -11.55
CA ARG A 102 -0.98 12.87 -12.27
C ARG A 102 -0.27 13.94 -13.10
N GLU A 103 0.71 14.63 -12.52
CA GLU A 103 1.52 15.64 -13.24
C GLU A 103 2.31 15.01 -14.40
N ARG A 104 2.87 13.83 -14.19
CA ARG A 104 3.60 13.06 -15.22
C ARG A 104 2.74 12.79 -16.45
N VAL A 105 1.43 12.60 -16.29
CA VAL A 105 0.48 12.39 -17.41
C VAL A 105 -0.24 13.68 -17.83
N GLY A 106 0.27 14.85 -17.43
CA GLY A 106 -0.26 16.17 -17.81
C GLY A 106 -1.60 16.53 -17.17
N ARG A 107 -1.91 15.98 -16.01
CA ARG A 107 -3.11 16.33 -15.22
C ARG A 107 -2.75 17.25 -14.08
N GLU A 108 -3.75 18.00 -13.58
CA GLU A 108 -3.61 18.74 -12.33
C GLU A 108 -3.21 17.82 -11.17
N ALA A 109 -2.26 18.25 -10.35
CA ALA A 109 -1.76 17.46 -9.20
C ALA A 109 -2.91 17.02 -8.29
N SER A 110 -3.78 17.95 -7.91
CA SER A 110 -4.96 17.64 -7.10
C SER A 110 -6.11 17.11 -7.95
N PRO A 111 -6.79 16.03 -7.50
CA PRO A 111 -8.00 15.54 -8.17
C PRO A 111 -9.11 16.60 -8.14
N THR A 112 -9.69 16.91 -9.31
CA THR A 112 -10.81 17.85 -9.46
C THR A 112 -12.17 17.15 -9.44
N ALA A 113 -12.21 15.82 -9.56
CA ALA A 113 -13.41 15.01 -9.52
C ALA A 113 -13.14 13.66 -8.87
N ALA A 114 -14.15 13.12 -8.19
CA ALA A 114 -14.13 11.77 -7.63
C ALA A 114 -15.42 11.03 -8.03
N VAL A 115 -15.28 9.75 -8.37
CA VAL A 115 -16.41 8.86 -8.59
C VAL A 115 -16.49 7.90 -7.42
N LEU A 116 -17.61 7.95 -6.68
CA LEU A 116 -17.87 7.05 -5.57
C LEU A 116 -18.82 5.94 -6.04
N ASP A 117 -18.33 4.71 -6.06
CA ASP A 117 -19.20 3.54 -6.23
C ASP A 117 -19.72 3.11 -4.86
N SER A 118 -21.04 3.12 -4.69
CA SER A 118 -21.70 2.68 -3.47
C SER A 118 -22.35 1.32 -3.69
N GLN A 119 -21.97 0.33 -2.90
CA GLN A 119 -22.61 -0.98 -2.89
C GLN A 119 -23.69 -1.07 -1.81
N SER A 120 -24.83 -1.68 -2.16
CA SER A 120 -25.87 -2.01 -1.19
C SER A 120 -25.72 -3.47 -0.80
N VAL A 121 -25.44 -3.72 0.49
CA VAL A 121 -25.24 -5.06 1.02
C VAL A 121 -26.51 -5.48 1.79
N LYS A 122 -27.06 -6.67 1.47
CA LYS A 122 -28.14 -7.27 2.26
C LYS A 122 -27.70 -7.45 3.70
N THR A 123 -28.49 -6.99 4.64
CA THR A 123 -28.21 -7.15 6.07
C THR A 123 -29.04 -8.30 6.62
N THR A 124 -28.48 -9.04 7.58
CA THR A 124 -29.19 -10.01 8.39
C THR A 124 -30.18 -9.34 9.35
N GLU A 125 -31.11 -10.09 9.93
CA GLU A 125 -32.17 -9.55 10.80
C GLU A 125 -31.65 -8.78 12.02
N SER A 126 -30.47 -9.13 12.54
CA SER A 126 -29.80 -8.48 13.68
C SER A 126 -29.06 -7.17 13.36
N GLY A 127 -29.17 -6.65 12.17
CA GLY A 127 -28.22 -5.67 11.64
C GLY A 127 -28.62 -4.20 11.70
N GLY A 128 -29.23 -3.61 12.72
CA GLY A 128 -29.44 -2.15 12.89
C GLY A 128 -30.13 -1.41 11.71
N PRO A 129 -30.07 -0.07 11.63
CA PRO A 129 -30.81 0.71 10.62
C PRO A 129 -30.50 0.29 9.19
N ARG A 130 -31.51 0.09 8.37
CA ARG A 130 -31.42 -0.31 6.96
C ARG A 130 -32.29 0.59 6.09
N GLY A 131 -31.80 0.88 4.89
CA GLY A 131 -32.55 1.59 3.87
C GLY A 131 -32.96 0.66 2.73
N TYR A 132 -33.74 1.20 1.81
CA TYR A 132 -34.10 0.53 0.56
C TYR A 132 -33.44 1.26 -0.61
N ASP A 133 -32.65 0.55 -1.41
CA ASP A 133 -32.10 1.04 -2.66
C ASP A 133 -33.09 0.74 -3.79
N ALA A 134 -33.85 1.76 -4.21
CA ALA A 134 -34.89 1.60 -5.21
C ALA A 134 -34.32 1.25 -6.61
N GLY A 135 -33.11 1.71 -6.93
CA GLY A 135 -32.46 1.42 -8.20
C GLY A 135 -32.00 -0.03 -8.32
N LYS A 136 -31.46 -0.58 -7.25
CA LYS A 136 -31.01 -1.99 -7.19
C LYS A 136 -32.05 -2.94 -6.61
N LYS A 137 -33.21 -2.41 -6.15
CA LYS A 137 -34.30 -3.17 -5.50
C LYS A 137 -33.83 -4.01 -4.31
N VAL A 138 -32.90 -3.51 -3.51
CA VAL A 138 -32.28 -4.23 -2.39
C VAL A 138 -32.51 -3.48 -1.08
N LYS A 139 -33.02 -4.21 -0.07
CA LYS A 139 -33.00 -3.76 1.34
C LYS A 139 -31.61 -4.04 1.93
N GLY A 140 -30.92 -3.01 2.43
CA GLY A 140 -29.59 -3.20 2.98
C GLY A 140 -28.93 -1.90 3.46
N ARG A 141 -27.65 -1.98 3.73
CA ARG A 141 -26.81 -0.81 4.06
C ARG A 141 -25.98 -0.42 2.85
N LYS A 142 -25.83 0.87 2.60
CA LYS A 142 -24.82 1.38 1.68
C LYS A 142 -23.44 1.32 2.36
N ARG A 143 -22.47 0.82 1.64
CA ARG A 143 -21.04 0.86 1.97
C ARG A 143 -20.30 1.65 0.92
#